data_104a45ee369533b4fe04bc561e0409d1
#
_entry.id   104a45ee369533b4fe04bc561e0409d1
#
_cell.length_a   1.000
_cell.length_b   1.000
_cell.length_c   1.000
_cell.angle_alpha   90.00
_cell.angle_beta   90.00
_cell.angle_gamma   90.00
#
_symmetry.space_group_name_H-M   'P 1'
#
loop_
_entity.id
_entity.type
_entity.pdbx_description
1 polymer ?
#
loop_
_entity_poly.entity_id
_entity_poly.type
_entity_poly.pdbx_seq_one_letter_code
_entity_poly.pdbx_strand_id
1 'polypeptide(L)'
;MLKNDWEYHRGDIYYANLNPFFGSEQGGNRPVLVLQNDVGNYFCPTLIVAPLTSNIWKKAEQPTHYLLDGIRGLRGQSIVLLEQIKTIDKRRVDRYIGKVTREQMDGIDEALQVSLGIYIPEEIEAP
;
A
#
# COMPACT_ATOMS: atom_id res chain seq x y z
N MET A 1 -15.02 0.41 -12.99
CA MET A 1 -14.25 1.51 -13.57
C MET A 1 -14.56 2.81 -12.84
N LEU A 2 -13.54 3.58 -12.55
CA LEU A 2 -13.70 4.82 -11.82
C LEU A 2 -14.21 5.94 -12.72
N LYS A 3 -14.95 6.89 -12.15
CA LYS A 3 -15.41 8.08 -12.87
C LYS A 3 -14.22 8.99 -13.19
N ASN A 4 -14.35 9.80 -14.24
CA ASN A 4 -13.28 10.71 -14.68
C ASN A 4 -12.91 11.76 -13.63
N ASP A 5 -13.85 12.14 -12.76
CA ASP A 5 -13.66 13.11 -11.67
C ASP A 5 -13.39 12.45 -10.33
N TRP A 6 -12.99 11.19 -10.34
CA TRP A 6 -12.69 10.46 -9.10
C TRP A 6 -11.53 11.12 -8.35
N GLU A 7 -11.71 11.29 -7.04
CA GLU A 7 -10.68 11.81 -6.16
C GLU A 7 -10.03 10.69 -5.37
N TYR A 8 -8.71 10.58 -5.48
CA TYR A 8 -7.93 9.62 -4.72
C TYR A 8 -7.54 10.23 -3.37
N HIS A 9 -7.60 9.44 -2.31
CA HIS A 9 -7.21 9.89 -0.97
C HIS A 9 -6.18 8.95 -0.35
N ARG A 10 -5.29 9.53 0.44
CA ARG A 10 -4.33 8.76 1.22
C ARG A 10 -5.08 7.79 2.14
N GLY A 11 -4.67 6.53 2.16
CA GLY A 11 -5.36 5.48 2.92
C GLY A 11 -6.42 4.72 2.14
N ASP A 12 -6.74 5.16 0.93
CA ASP A 12 -7.61 4.41 0.04
C ASP A 12 -6.92 3.15 -0.47
N ILE A 13 -7.71 2.11 -0.70
CA ILE A 13 -7.27 0.84 -1.30
C ILE A 13 -7.96 0.69 -2.65
N TYR A 14 -7.14 0.44 -3.67
CA TYR A 14 -7.60 0.23 -5.04
C TYR A 14 -7.08 -1.09 -5.58
N TYR A 15 -7.82 -1.67 -6.52
CA TYR A 15 -7.32 -2.78 -7.33
C TYR A 15 -6.60 -2.19 -8.53
N ALA A 16 -5.35 -2.60 -8.73
CA ALA A 16 -4.50 -2.00 -9.77
C ALA A 16 -3.65 -3.07 -10.47
N ASN A 17 -3.25 -2.78 -11.69
CA ASN A 17 -2.35 -3.62 -12.47
C ASN A 17 -0.91 -3.14 -12.27
N LEU A 18 -0.10 -3.96 -11.63
CA LEU A 18 1.30 -3.67 -11.35
C LEU A 18 2.27 -4.28 -12.38
N ASN A 19 1.75 -4.86 -13.44
CA ASN A 19 2.59 -5.39 -14.52
C ASN A 19 3.07 -4.25 -15.44
N PRO A 20 4.27 -4.37 -16.05
CA PRO A 20 5.23 -5.44 -15.85
C PRO A 20 6.00 -5.29 -14.53
N PHE A 21 6.47 -6.40 -13.99
CA PHE A 21 7.34 -6.42 -12.82
C PHE A 21 8.61 -7.20 -13.14
N PHE A 22 9.64 -7.00 -12.30
CA PHE A 22 10.92 -7.68 -12.48
C PHE A 22 11.32 -8.39 -11.20
N GLY A 23 11.67 -9.69 -11.32
CA GLY A 23 12.20 -10.47 -10.21
C GLY A 23 11.28 -10.51 -8.99
N SER A 24 11.79 -10.05 -7.87
CA SER A 24 11.10 -10.07 -6.58
C SER A 24 10.12 -8.93 -6.34
N GLU A 25 9.94 -8.04 -7.30
CA GLU A 25 8.93 -7.01 -7.20
C GLU A 25 7.53 -7.61 -7.19
N GLN A 26 6.62 -6.99 -6.45
CA GLN A 26 5.22 -7.41 -6.51
C GLN A 26 4.62 -6.99 -7.85
N GLY A 27 4.02 -7.95 -8.53
CA GLY A 27 3.39 -7.71 -9.84
C GLY A 27 1.97 -8.24 -9.89
N GLY A 28 1.40 -8.22 -11.09
CA GLY A 28 0.05 -8.70 -11.34
C GLY A 28 -1.02 -7.70 -10.91
N ASN A 29 -2.26 -8.15 -11.02
CA ASN A 29 -3.41 -7.38 -10.55
C ASN A 29 -3.60 -7.65 -9.07
N ARG A 30 -3.55 -6.62 -8.25
CA ARG A 30 -3.67 -6.77 -6.80
C ARG A 30 -4.11 -5.49 -6.12
N PRO A 31 -4.59 -5.59 -4.89
CA PRO A 31 -4.88 -4.40 -4.10
C PRO A 31 -3.62 -3.61 -3.80
N VAL A 32 -3.74 -2.29 -3.82
CA VAL A 32 -2.69 -1.36 -3.44
C VAL A 32 -3.26 -0.30 -2.50
N LEU A 33 -2.44 0.15 -1.56
CA LEU A 33 -2.80 1.21 -0.61
C LEU A 33 -2.13 2.51 -1.04
N VAL A 34 -2.90 3.59 -1.12
CA VAL A 34 -2.36 4.91 -1.45
C VAL A 34 -1.65 5.51 -0.24
N LEU A 35 -0.38 5.82 -0.42
CA LEU A 35 0.47 6.46 0.60
C LEU A 35 0.70 7.93 0.30
N GLN A 36 0.57 8.33 -0.95
CA GLN A 36 0.83 9.70 -1.39
C GLN A 36 -0.10 10.69 -0.69
N ASN A 37 0.42 11.89 -0.40
CA ASN A 37 -0.36 12.95 0.20
C ASN A 37 -1.51 13.41 -0.72
N ASP A 38 -2.55 14.00 -0.13
CA ASP A 38 -3.76 14.32 -0.88
C ASP A 38 -3.59 15.45 -1.89
N VAL A 39 -2.65 16.35 -1.67
CA VAL A 39 -2.33 17.38 -2.67
C VAL A 39 -1.75 16.73 -3.93
N GLY A 40 -0.79 15.82 -3.76
CA GLY A 40 -0.25 15.03 -4.86
C GLY A 40 -1.30 14.15 -5.51
N ASN A 41 -2.17 13.54 -4.72
CA ASN A 41 -3.26 12.71 -5.23
C ASN A 41 -4.19 13.48 -6.16
N TYR A 42 -4.40 14.76 -5.87
CA TYR A 42 -5.24 15.60 -6.72
C TYR A 42 -4.53 16.07 -7.98
N PHE A 43 -3.29 16.55 -7.86
CA PHE A 43 -2.59 17.22 -8.97
C PHE A 43 -1.74 16.31 -9.84
N CYS A 44 -1.22 15.19 -9.31
CA CYS A 44 -0.29 14.35 -10.04
C CYS A 44 -1.02 13.30 -10.88
N PRO A 45 -0.49 12.94 -12.06
CA PRO A 45 -1.02 11.81 -12.83
C PRO A 45 -0.62 10.45 -12.25
N THR A 46 0.17 10.43 -11.18
CA THR A 46 0.70 9.22 -10.54
C THR A 46 0.33 9.16 -9.08
N LEU A 47 0.42 7.95 -8.53
CA LEU A 47 0.19 7.67 -7.11
C LEU A 47 1.39 6.91 -6.55
N ILE A 48 1.78 7.24 -5.31
CA ILE A 48 2.72 6.42 -4.54
C ILE A 48 1.88 5.43 -3.74
N VAL A 49 2.14 4.14 -3.94
CA VAL A 49 1.34 3.07 -3.35
C VAL A 49 2.23 1.99 -2.74
N ALA A 50 1.63 1.20 -1.83
CA ALA A 50 2.21 -0.05 -1.35
C ALA A 50 1.29 -1.20 -1.75
N PRO A 51 1.83 -2.29 -2.31
CA PRO A 51 1.00 -3.44 -2.66
C PRO A 51 0.59 -4.23 -1.43
N LEU A 52 -0.54 -4.91 -1.54
CA LEU A 52 -1.03 -5.84 -0.53
C LEU A 52 -0.86 -7.28 -1.03
N THR A 53 -0.61 -8.19 -0.09
CA THR A 53 -0.58 -9.63 -0.38
C THR A 53 -1.48 -10.38 0.60
N SER A 54 -2.16 -11.41 0.11
CA SER A 54 -2.95 -12.31 0.96
C SER A 54 -2.10 -13.41 1.59
N ASN A 55 -0.84 -13.54 1.19
CA ASN A 55 0.07 -14.53 1.74
C ASN A 55 0.66 -14.03 3.06
N ILE A 56 -0.04 -14.28 4.16
CA ILE A 56 0.33 -13.74 5.48
C ILE A 56 1.32 -14.62 6.26
N TRP A 57 1.51 -15.86 5.84
CA TRP A 57 2.25 -16.86 6.62
C TRP A 57 3.71 -16.52 6.89
N LYS A 58 4.41 -15.97 5.90
CA LYS A 58 5.85 -15.75 5.99
C LYS A 58 6.22 -14.29 6.23
N LYS A 59 5.24 -13.38 6.30
CA LYS A 59 5.53 -11.96 6.19
C LYS A 59 4.95 -11.11 7.31
N ALA A 60 4.07 -11.65 8.14
CA ALA A 60 3.30 -10.86 9.12
C ALA A 60 4.16 -10.15 10.16
N GLU A 61 5.32 -10.71 10.53
CA GLU A 61 6.14 -10.20 11.62
C GLU A 61 7.28 -9.28 11.18
N GLN A 62 7.41 -9.00 9.89
CA GLN A 62 8.46 -8.11 9.43
C GLN A 62 8.14 -6.65 9.79
N PRO A 63 9.15 -5.85 10.22
CA PRO A 63 8.89 -4.48 10.66
C PRO A 63 8.41 -3.54 9.54
N THR A 64 8.66 -3.90 8.29
CA THR A 64 8.19 -3.15 7.12
C THR A 64 6.84 -3.61 6.61
N HIS A 65 6.19 -4.53 7.33
CA HIS A 65 4.89 -5.09 6.97
C HIS A 65 3.83 -4.67 7.98
N TYR A 66 2.61 -4.49 7.50
CA TYR A 66 1.48 -4.20 8.37
C TYR A 66 0.34 -5.18 8.06
N LEU A 67 -0.12 -5.92 9.07
CA LEU A 67 -1.25 -6.84 8.93
C LEU A 67 -2.54 -6.05 8.95
N LEU A 68 -3.28 -6.11 7.87
CA LEU A 68 -4.52 -5.41 7.67
C LEU A 68 -5.70 -6.38 7.76
N ASP A 69 -6.66 -6.06 8.61
CA ASP A 69 -7.83 -6.89 8.83
C ASP A 69 -9.09 -6.01 8.87
N GLY A 70 -10.23 -6.63 8.56
CA GLY A 70 -11.51 -5.95 8.68
C GLY A 70 -11.84 -4.95 7.57
N ILE A 71 -11.15 -5.00 6.45
CA ILE A 71 -11.48 -4.18 5.28
C ILE A 71 -12.59 -4.86 4.51
N ARG A 72 -13.72 -4.17 4.40
CA ARG A 72 -14.95 -4.74 3.82
C ARG A 72 -14.78 -5.28 2.41
N GLY A 73 -14.00 -4.61 1.58
CA GLY A 73 -13.78 -5.00 0.19
C GLY A 73 -12.70 -6.04 -0.03
N LEU A 74 -12.02 -6.49 1.03
CA LEU A 74 -10.99 -7.52 0.96
C LEU A 74 -11.48 -8.83 1.57
N ARG A 75 -11.06 -9.94 0.98
CA ARG A 75 -11.32 -11.28 1.52
C ARG A 75 -10.31 -11.59 2.61
N GLY A 76 -10.72 -11.49 3.87
CA GLY A 76 -9.86 -11.83 4.99
C GLY A 76 -8.68 -10.89 5.15
N GLN A 77 -7.60 -11.40 5.73
CA GLN A 77 -6.42 -10.62 6.07
C GLN A 77 -5.50 -10.41 4.88
N SER A 78 -4.82 -9.27 4.88
CA SER A 78 -3.79 -8.94 3.91
C SER A 78 -2.62 -8.28 4.63
N ILE A 79 -1.44 -8.32 4.00
CA ILE A 79 -0.27 -7.59 4.50
C ILE A 79 0.06 -6.48 3.52
N VAL A 80 0.22 -5.28 4.06
CA VAL A 80 0.75 -4.14 3.32
C VAL A 80 2.27 -4.24 3.31
N LEU A 81 2.87 -4.22 2.13
CA LEU A 81 4.31 -4.40 1.94
C LEU A 81 4.98 -3.04 1.77
N LEU A 82 5.43 -2.44 2.87
CA LEU A 82 5.97 -1.08 2.82
C LEU A 82 7.38 -1.03 2.23
N GLU A 83 8.10 -2.16 2.11
CA GLU A 83 9.36 -2.22 1.39
C GLU A 83 9.18 -2.32 -0.13
N GLN A 84 7.94 -2.49 -0.59
CA GLN A 84 7.61 -2.61 -2.03
C GLN A 84 6.89 -1.37 -2.55
N ILE A 85 7.04 -0.24 -1.88
CA ILE A 85 6.39 1.00 -2.32
C ILE A 85 6.85 1.35 -3.74
N LYS A 86 5.93 1.89 -4.52
CA LYS A 86 6.23 2.26 -5.90
C LYS A 86 5.30 3.36 -6.38
N THR A 87 5.70 4.04 -7.43
CA THR A 87 4.89 5.00 -8.12
C THR A 87 4.20 4.33 -9.30
N ILE A 88 2.91 4.50 -9.41
CA ILE A 88 2.13 3.99 -10.54
C ILE A 88 1.37 5.12 -11.21
N ASP A 89 1.16 4.98 -12.52
CA ASP A 89 0.27 5.87 -13.26
C ASP A 89 -1.18 5.57 -12.83
N LYS A 90 -1.99 6.62 -12.69
CA LYS A 90 -3.41 6.45 -12.32
C LYS A 90 -4.18 5.56 -13.30
N ARG A 91 -3.74 5.46 -14.55
CA ARG A 91 -4.35 4.57 -15.54
C ARG A 91 -4.22 3.09 -15.21
N ARG A 92 -3.33 2.73 -14.29
CA ARG A 92 -3.19 1.34 -13.81
C ARG A 92 -4.28 0.95 -12.83
N VAL A 93 -4.99 1.93 -12.28
CA VAL A 93 -6.03 1.68 -11.27
C VAL A 93 -7.31 1.21 -11.97
N ASP A 94 -7.86 0.09 -11.47
CA ASP A 94 -9.08 -0.48 -11.99
C ASP A 94 -10.32 -0.02 -11.21
N ARG A 95 -10.33 -0.26 -9.89
CA ARG A 95 -11.49 0.06 -9.07
C ARG A 95 -11.12 0.34 -7.62
N TYR A 96 -12.03 1.03 -6.95
CA TYR A 96 -11.94 1.29 -5.52
C TYR A 96 -12.37 0.06 -4.72
N ILE A 97 -11.61 -0.31 -3.71
CA ILE A 97 -11.92 -1.43 -2.81
C ILE A 97 -12.46 -0.94 -1.47
N GLY A 98 -11.79 0.02 -0.86
CA GLY A 98 -12.13 0.50 0.46
C GLY A 98 -11.05 1.44 0.98
N LYS A 99 -11.06 1.66 2.29
CA LYS A 99 -10.05 2.51 2.92
C LYS A 99 -9.72 1.97 4.31
N VAL A 100 -8.51 2.28 4.77
CA VAL A 100 -8.09 1.93 6.12
C VAL A 100 -8.63 2.95 7.11
N THR A 101 -8.72 2.54 8.38
CA THR A 101 -9.04 3.45 9.48
C THR A 101 -7.82 4.30 9.81
N ARG A 102 -8.04 5.37 10.59
CA ARG A 102 -6.94 6.20 11.08
C ARG A 102 -5.95 5.39 11.91
N GLU A 103 -6.44 4.52 12.79
CA GLU A 103 -5.61 3.66 13.61
C GLU A 103 -4.73 2.74 12.75
N GLN A 104 -5.34 2.13 11.73
CA GLN A 104 -4.59 1.29 10.79
C GLN A 104 -3.55 2.13 10.04
N MET A 105 -3.90 3.34 9.63
CA MET A 105 -2.96 4.20 8.92
C MET A 105 -1.76 4.58 9.79
N ASP A 106 -1.97 4.82 11.08
CA ASP A 106 -0.89 5.11 12.02
C ASP A 106 0.12 3.95 12.08
N GLY A 107 -0.36 2.71 12.14
CA GLY A 107 0.51 1.52 12.11
C GLY A 107 1.23 1.35 10.78
N ILE A 108 0.54 1.64 9.69
CA ILE A 108 1.14 1.61 8.34
C ILE A 108 2.25 2.66 8.23
N ASP A 109 2.02 3.86 8.75
CA ASP A 109 3.03 4.93 8.73
C ASP A 109 4.27 4.55 9.55
N GLU A 110 4.11 3.86 10.67
CA GLU A 110 5.25 3.35 11.43
C GLU A 110 6.09 2.39 10.60
N ALA A 111 5.45 1.44 9.94
CA ALA A 111 6.15 0.48 9.07
C ALA A 111 6.80 1.18 7.87
N LEU A 112 6.16 2.21 7.33
CA LEU A 112 6.72 3.01 6.23
C LEU A 112 7.98 3.75 6.67
N GLN A 113 7.98 4.34 7.86
CA GLN A 113 9.16 5.03 8.40
C GLN A 113 10.35 4.08 8.57
N VAL A 114 10.09 2.86 9.04
CA VAL A 114 11.11 1.81 9.13
C VAL A 114 11.64 1.46 7.74
N SER A 115 10.73 1.25 6.80
CA SER A 115 11.09 0.87 5.42
C SER A 115 12.01 1.91 4.77
N LEU A 116 11.74 3.19 5.00
CA LEU A 116 12.52 4.28 4.40
C LEU A 116 13.71 4.71 5.25
N GLY A 117 13.90 4.11 6.43
CA GLY A 117 15.01 4.48 7.32
C GLY A 117 14.83 5.83 8.01
N ILE A 118 13.61 6.37 8.02
CA ILE A 118 13.32 7.65 8.69
C ILE A 118 13.32 7.46 10.20
N TYR A 119 12.82 6.33 10.67
CA TYR A 119 12.85 5.94 12.07
C TYR A 119 13.03 4.43 12.17
N ILE A 120 14.09 4.00 12.86
CA ILE A 120 14.37 2.58 13.06
C ILE A 120 14.46 2.34 14.57
N PRO A 121 13.50 1.60 15.17
CA PRO A 121 13.59 1.24 16.59
C PRO A 121 14.87 0.45 16.89
N GLU A 122 15.43 0.61 18.11
CA GLU A 122 16.68 -0.06 18.51
C GLU A 122 16.63 -1.56 18.34
N GLU A 123 15.50 -2.18 18.64
CA GLU A 123 15.32 -3.64 18.53
C GLU A 123 15.38 -4.17 17.10
N ILE A 124 15.41 -3.28 16.10
CA ILE A 124 15.41 -3.66 14.68
C ILE A 124 16.72 -3.28 13.98
N GLU A 125 17.71 -2.77 14.72
CA GLU A 125 18.98 -2.32 14.14
C GLU A 125 19.64 -3.44 13.33
N ALA A 126 20.11 -3.07 12.14
CA ALA A 126 20.88 -3.99 11.30
C ALA A 126 22.28 -4.21 11.88
N PRO A 127 22.88 -5.38 11.64
CA PRO A 127 24.23 -5.66 12.08
C PRO A 127 25.27 -4.75 11.43
#